data_4873ed61936648baab950c93ac7938c6
#
_entry.id   4873ed61936648baab950c93ac7938c6
#
_cell.length_a   1.000
_cell.length_b   1.000
_cell.length_c   1.000
_cell.angle_alpha   90.00
_cell.angle_beta   90.00
_cell.angle_gamma   90.00
#
_symmetry.space_group_name_H-M   'P 1'
#
loop_
_entity.id
_entity.type
_entity.pdbx_description
1 polymer ?
#
loop_
_entity_poly.entity_id
_entity_poly.type
_entity_poly.pdbx_seq_one_letter_code
_entity_poly.pdbx_strand_id
1 'polypeptide(L)'
;MHSNIPSPCFVIEEPKLLSNLQLMQKVRKEAGIDILVALKGMSFWHYFPLMKQYLSGACASSVNEARLIYEEMGVKAHTYAPAYEENDFEQLLQLSQTITFNSLSQWNKYKGKMLQHPEIHAGLRINPGYSEIETDIYNPAVPGSRLGIPLEQLPATLPEGISGLHFHVMCEQDSYVLERVLKVVEEKFSHLLKQAQWLNMGGGHHITRADYKPEHLIALLKDFKSRYPNLKIILEPGEAVGWRTGFLLATVLDVVESGGIKTAILDVSFSAHMPDTLEMPYKPVITGAGEPDEFPFKYRMGGSTCLAGDFYGDYSFPHELKPGDRIEFEDMIHYTMVKTTLFNGVRHPHIGKI
;
A
#
# COMPACT_ATOMS: atom_id res chain seq x y z
N MET A 1 -10.75 -26.57 8.47
CA MET A 1 -11.35 -25.27 8.27
C MET A 1 -11.27 -24.94 6.78
N HIS A 2 -12.24 -24.21 6.23
CA HIS A 2 -12.26 -23.73 4.82
C HIS A 2 -12.06 -24.78 3.72
N SER A 3 -12.59 -26.01 3.91
CA SER A 3 -12.44 -27.14 2.95
C SER A 3 -12.96 -26.83 1.54
N ASN A 4 -13.89 -25.87 1.41
CA ASN A 4 -14.49 -25.48 0.13
C ASN A 4 -13.72 -24.37 -0.60
N ILE A 5 -12.67 -23.79 0.01
CA ILE A 5 -11.85 -22.77 -0.61
C ILE A 5 -10.70 -23.45 -1.37
N PRO A 6 -10.44 -23.13 -2.64
CA PRO A 6 -9.29 -23.66 -3.36
C PRO A 6 -7.98 -23.24 -2.69
N SER A 7 -6.90 -23.99 -2.90
CA SER A 7 -5.57 -23.68 -2.38
C SER A 7 -4.55 -23.69 -3.53
N PRO A 8 -3.56 -22.80 -3.54
CA PRO A 8 -3.40 -21.66 -2.65
C PRO A 8 -4.42 -20.54 -2.93
N CYS A 9 -4.80 -19.74 -1.91
CA CYS A 9 -5.83 -18.70 -2.06
C CYS A 9 -5.61 -17.53 -1.11
N PHE A 10 -5.58 -16.30 -1.64
CA PHE A 10 -5.77 -15.09 -0.86
C PHE A 10 -7.26 -14.95 -0.51
N VAL A 11 -7.58 -14.99 0.76
CA VAL A 11 -8.97 -14.99 1.26
C VAL A 11 -9.23 -13.71 2.05
N ILE A 12 -10.20 -12.92 1.60
CA ILE A 12 -10.64 -11.74 2.34
C ILE A 12 -11.81 -12.08 3.27
N GLU A 13 -11.77 -11.52 4.46
CA GLU A 13 -12.86 -11.56 5.44
C GLU A 13 -13.67 -10.25 5.29
N GLU A 14 -14.75 -10.31 4.52
CA GLU A 14 -15.54 -9.12 4.14
C GLU A 14 -16.00 -8.28 5.34
N PRO A 15 -16.46 -8.85 6.48
CA PRO A 15 -16.83 -8.04 7.64
C PRO A 15 -15.68 -7.22 8.23
N LYS A 16 -14.45 -7.75 8.20
CA LYS A 16 -13.25 -7.04 8.69
C LYS A 16 -12.87 -5.90 7.76
N LEU A 17 -12.90 -6.14 6.43
CA LEU A 17 -12.69 -5.09 5.44
C LEU A 17 -13.72 -3.96 5.61
N LEU A 18 -14.99 -4.32 5.77
CA LEU A 18 -16.07 -3.35 5.96
C LEU A 18 -15.83 -2.48 7.20
N SER A 19 -15.37 -3.07 8.31
CA SER A 19 -15.00 -2.32 9.52
C SER A 19 -13.89 -1.29 9.25
N ASN A 20 -12.83 -1.69 8.53
CA ASN A 20 -11.75 -0.77 8.13
C ASN A 20 -12.27 0.37 7.26
N LEU A 21 -13.08 0.06 6.27
CA LEU A 21 -13.67 1.05 5.36
C LEU A 21 -14.59 2.04 6.08
N GLN A 22 -15.39 1.57 7.05
CA GLN A 22 -16.25 2.43 7.87
C GLN A 22 -15.45 3.40 8.73
N LEU A 23 -14.34 2.94 9.34
CA LEU A 23 -13.43 3.81 10.09
C LEU A 23 -12.82 4.89 9.19
N MET A 24 -12.33 4.51 8.01
CA MET A 24 -11.79 5.48 7.05
C MET A 24 -12.85 6.47 6.56
N GLN A 25 -14.09 6.02 6.33
CA GLN A 25 -15.19 6.90 5.97
C GLN A 25 -15.51 7.90 7.10
N LYS A 26 -15.46 7.45 8.38
CA LYS A 26 -15.62 8.35 9.53
C LYS A 26 -14.55 9.46 9.48
N VAL A 27 -13.26 9.08 9.38
CA VAL A 27 -12.15 10.05 9.29
C VAL A 27 -12.36 11.00 8.12
N ARG A 28 -12.66 10.46 6.92
CA ARG A 28 -12.91 11.25 5.71
C ARG A 28 -13.99 12.30 5.89
N LYS A 29 -15.14 11.88 6.43
CA LYS A 29 -16.32 12.76 6.62
C LYS A 29 -16.07 13.80 7.71
N GLU A 30 -15.55 13.38 8.85
CA GLU A 30 -15.38 14.27 10.00
C GLU A 30 -14.25 15.29 9.79
N ALA A 31 -13.14 14.89 9.16
CA ALA A 31 -12.05 15.82 8.80
C ALA A 31 -12.37 16.65 7.52
N GLY A 32 -13.36 16.23 6.73
CA GLY A 32 -13.71 16.87 5.46
C GLY A 32 -12.59 16.79 4.42
N ILE A 33 -11.99 15.61 4.26
CA ILE A 33 -10.89 15.31 3.35
C ILE A 33 -11.26 14.21 2.37
N ASP A 34 -10.38 13.95 1.39
CA ASP A 34 -10.45 12.74 0.58
C ASP A 34 -9.48 11.67 1.08
N ILE A 35 -9.92 10.42 1.01
CA ILE A 35 -9.10 9.24 1.24
C ILE A 35 -9.17 8.35 0.01
N LEU A 36 -8.01 8.03 -0.56
CA LEU A 36 -7.85 7.13 -1.71
C LEU A 36 -7.21 5.83 -1.25
N VAL A 37 -7.60 4.70 -1.84
CA VAL A 37 -6.82 3.46 -1.64
C VAL A 37 -5.60 3.47 -2.55
N ALA A 38 -4.40 3.20 -2.00
CA ALA A 38 -3.18 3.06 -2.79
C ALA A 38 -3.02 1.62 -3.28
N LEU A 39 -3.08 1.42 -4.61
CA LEU A 39 -3.04 0.07 -5.18
C LEU A 39 -1.73 -0.66 -4.89
N LYS A 40 -0.62 0.04 -4.77
CA LYS A 40 0.67 -0.57 -4.40
C LYS A 40 0.64 -1.34 -3.07
N GLY A 41 -0.30 -1.01 -2.18
CA GLY A 41 -0.47 -1.66 -0.88
C GLY A 41 -1.78 -2.46 -0.76
N MET A 42 -2.74 -2.29 -1.67
CA MET A 42 -4.04 -2.97 -1.63
C MET A 42 -4.67 -3.04 -3.01
N SER A 43 -4.53 -4.17 -3.69
CA SER A 43 -5.03 -4.37 -5.07
C SER A 43 -6.09 -5.48 -5.17
N PHE A 44 -6.86 -5.70 -4.13
CA PHE A 44 -7.92 -6.71 -4.16
C PHE A 44 -9.14 -6.19 -4.96
N TRP A 45 -9.03 -6.20 -6.29
CA TRP A 45 -9.93 -5.50 -7.25
C TRP A 45 -11.38 -5.96 -7.16
N HIS A 46 -11.67 -7.21 -6.80
CA HIS A 46 -13.04 -7.70 -6.57
C HIS A 46 -13.84 -6.86 -5.57
N TYR A 47 -13.14 -6.13 -4.68
CA TYR A 47 -13.75 -5.26 -3.67
C TYR A 47 -13.68 -3.76 -4.01
N PHE A 48 -13.18 -3.38 -5.16
CA PHE A 48 -13.16 -1.98 -5.58
C PHE A 48 -14.55 -1.34 -5.64
N PRO A 49 -15.62 -2.03 -6.12
CA PRO A 49 -16.97 -1.49 -6.05
C PRO A 49 -17.46 -1.22 -4.61
N LEU A 50 -17.06 -2.05 -3.64
CA LEU A 50 -17.33 -1.80 -2.23
C LEU A 50 -16.49 -0.63 -1.70
N MET A 51 -15.18 -0.63 -1.93
CA MET A 51 -14.27 0.43 -1.48
C MET A 51 -14.70 1.80 -1.97
N LYS A 52 -15.17 1.93 -3.21
CA LYS A 52 -15.72 3.16 -3.81
C LYS A 52 -16.87 3.78 -3.01
N GLN A 53 -17.65 2.98 -2.28
CA GLN A 53 -18.78 3.50 -1.47
C GLN A 53 -18.30 4.23 -0.21
N TYR A 54 -17.08 3.95 0.26
CA TYR A 54 -16.50 4.48 1.50
C TYR A 54 -15.37 5.47 1.26
N LEU A 55 -14.56 5.24 0.22
CA LEU A 55 -13.39 6.03 -0.14
C LEU A 55 -13.71 6.99 -1.31
N SER A 56 -12.83 7.96 -1.53
CA SER A 56 -12.99 8.95 -2.60
C SER A 56 -12.49 8.48 -3.97
N GLY A 57 -11.85 7.31 -4.03
CA GLY A 57 -11.25 6.75 -5.23
C GLY A 57 -9.97 5.97 -4.91
N ALA A 58 -9.06 5.92 -5.86
CA ALA A 58 -7.81 5.19 -5.72
C ALA A 58 -6.62 5.92 -6.38
N CYS A 59 -5.40 5.63 -5.92
CA CYS A 59 -4.19 6.12 -6.56
C CYS A 59 -3.38 5.00 -7.21
N ALA A 60 -2.76 5.34 -8.34
CA ALA A 60 -2.00 4.46 -9.20
C ALA A 60 -0.53 4.88 -9.29
N SER A 61 0.36 3.89 -9.40
CA SER A 61 1.80 4.09 -9.60
C SER A 61 2.27 3.71 -11.01
N SER A 62 1.35 3.30 -11.87
CA SER A 62 1.61 2.92 -13.27
C SER A 62 0.35 3.04 -14.12
N VAL A 63 0.51 2.98 -15.45
CA VAL A 63 -0.62 2.91 -16.39
C VAL A 63 -1.49 1.67 -16.16
N ASN A 64 -0.88 0.55 -15.76
CA ASN A 64 -1.62 -0.69 -15.50
C ASN A 64 -2.50 -0.58 -14.25
N GLU A 65 -1.99 0.03 -13.17
CA GLU A 65 -2.81 0.32 -11.99
C GLU A 65 -3.92 1.34 -12.30
N ALA A 66 -3.63 2.38 -13.09
CA ALA A 66 -4.64 3.35 -13.50
C ALA A 66 -5.75 2.70 -14.34
N ARG A 67 -5.40 1.76 -15.24
CA ARG A 67 -6.36 0.96 -16.01
C ARG A 67 -7.20 0.07 -15.09
N LEU A 68 -6.57 -0.64 -14.15
CA LEU A 68 -7.28 -1.48 -13.19
C LEU A 68 -8.30 -0.68 -12.36
N ILE A 69 -7.93 0.54 -11.92
CA ILE A 69 -8.86 1.45 -11.23
C ILE A 69 -10.04 1.82 -12.13
N TYR A 70 -9.74 2.16 -13.38
CA TYR A 70 -10.78 2.58 -14.33
C TYR A 70 -11.76 1.43 -14.65
N GLU A 71 -11.24 0.23 -14.92
CA GLU A 71 -12.02 -0.94 -15.30
C GLU A 71 -12.82 -1.52 -14.14
N GLU A 72 -12.21 -1.66 -12.95
CA GLU A 72 -12.82 -2.38 -11.83
C GLU A 72 -13.49 -1.46 -10.79
N MET A 73 -13.01 -0.23 -10.62
CA MET A 73 -13.64 0.74 -9.71
C MET A 73 -14.57 1.73 -10.44
N GLY A 74 -14.39 1.89 -11.77
CA GLY A 74 -15.19 2.80 -12.59
C GLY A 74 -14.96 4.28 -12.23
N VAL A 75 -13.71 4.65 -11.90
CA VAL A 75 -13.27 6.02 -11.65
C VAL A 75 -11.92 6.28 -12.31
N LYS A 76 -11.56 7.55 -12.50
CA LYS A 76 -10.21 7.94 -12.94
C LYS A 76 -9.25 7.97 -11.74
N ALA A 77 -8.02 7.56 -11.96
CA ALA A 77 -6.99 7.43 -10.92
C ALA A 77 -6.38 8.78 -10.52
N HIS A 78 -5.85 8.85 -9.30
CA HIS A 78 -4.80 9.80 -8.93
C HIS A 78 -3.45 9.13 -9.19
N THR A 79 -2.72 9.59 -10.19
CA THR A 79 -1.53 8.89 -10.69
C THR A 79 -0.25 9.60 -10.27
N TYR A 80 0.68 8.84 -9.68
CA TYR A 80 2.04 9.26 -9.43
C TYR A 80 3.01 8.12 -9.74
N ALA A 81 4.04 8.41 -10.54
CA ALA A 81 5.20 7.54 -10.75
C ALA A 81 6.49 8.36 -10.70
N PRO A 82 7.63 7.76 -10.32
CA PRO A 82 8.93 8.44 -10.33
C PRO A 82 9.32 8.96 -11.72
N ALA A 83 8.88 8.26 -12.77
CA ALA A 83 9.00 8.67 -14.16
C ALA A 83 7.84 8.09 -14.98
N TYR A 84 7.46 8.78 -16.04
CA TYR A 84 6.46 8.32 -17.00
C TYR A 84 7.11 7.91 -18.31
N GLU A 85 6.73 6.75 -18.83
CA GLU A 85 7.08 6.32 -20.18
C GLU A 85 6.25 7.11 -21.19
N GLU A 86 6.87 7.51 -22.27
CA GLU A 86 6.21 8.34 -23.29
C GLU A 86 5.03 7.63 -23.96
N ASN A 87 5.19 6.34 -24.21
CA ASN A 87 4.16 5.50 -24.83
C ASN A 87 2.92 5.31 -23.93
N ASP A 88 3.10 5.38 -22.61
CA ASP A 88 2.03 5.21 -21.62
C ASP A 88 1.30 6.52 -21.34
N PHE A 89 1.94 7.66 -21.58
CA PHE A 89 1.43 8.94 -21.12
C PHE A 89 0.08 9.32 -21.74
N GLU A 90 -0.16 8.98 -23.02
CA GLU A 90 -1.45 9.19 -23.67
C GLU A 90 -2.60 8.40 -23.00
N GLN A 91 -2.31 7.18 -22.55
CA GLN A 91 -3.28 6.38 -21.81
C GLN A 91 -3.53 6.98 -20.43
N LEU A 92 -2.47 7.46 -19.76
CA LEU A 92 -2.60 8.12 -18.45
C LEU A 92 -3.48 9.37 -18.52
N LEU A 93 -3.43 10.15 -19.61
CA LEU A 93 -4.33 11.28 -19.82
C LEU A 93 -5.81 10.86 -19.86
N GLN A 94 -6.11 9.66 -20.35
CA GLN A 94 -7.48 9.15 -20.39
C GLN A 94 -7.92 8.55 -19.05
N LEU A 95 -6.99 7.91 -18.34
CA LEU A 95 -7.25 7.11 -17.14
C LEU A 95 -7.10 7.88 -15.83
N SER A 96 -6.50 9.09 -15.86
CA SER A 96 -6.18 9.84 -14.64
C SER A 96 -7.07 11.07 -14.47
N GLN A 97 -7.47 11.34 -13.23
CA GLN A 97 -8.05 12.60 -12.79
C GLN A 97 -6.97 13.58 -12.34
N THR A 98 -5.90 13.05 -11.78
CA THR A 98 -4.74 13.81 -11.29
C THR A 98 -3.47 13.12 -11.74
N ILE A 99 -2.49 13.89 -12.24
CA ILE A 99 -1.14 13.39 -12.55
C ILE A 99 -0.13 14.21 -11.77
N THR A 100 0.66 13.54 -10.94
CA THR A 100 1.70 14.17 -10.12
C THR A 100 3.08 13.90 -10.71
N PHE A 101 3.85 14.94 -10.93
CA PHE A 101 5.19 14.91 -11.52
C PHE A 101 6.27 14.89 -10.44
N ASN A 102 7.28 14.07 -10.65
CA ASN A 102 8.36 13.85 -9.70
C ASN A 102 9.51 14.87 -9.83
N SER A 103 9.56 15.63 -10.91
CA SER A 103 10.58 16.65 -11.17
C SER A 103 10.07 17.74 -12.09
N LEU A 104 10.72 18.91 -12.07
CA LEU A 104 10.42 20.00 -13.00
C LEU A 104 10.76 19.63 -14.45
N SER A 105 11.79 18.83 -14.68
CA SER A 105 12.12 18.36 -16.03
C SER A 105 11.01 17.47 -16.59
N GLN A 106 10.43 16.60 -15.76
CA GLN A 106 9.30 15.77 -16.16
C GLN A 106 8.05 16.62 -16.43
N TRP A 107 7.75 17.60 -15.57
CA TRP A 107 6.68 18.56 -15.84
C TRP A 107 6.89 19.30 -17.16
N ASN A 108 8.07 19.84 -17.40
CA ASN A 108 8.39 20.58 -18.62
C ASN A 108 8.25 19.69 -19.89
N LYS A 109 8.59 18.41 -19.80
CA LYS A 109 8.42 17.45 -20.89
C LYS A 109 6.95 17.26 -21.28
N TYR A 110 6.06 17.18 -20.29
CA TYR A 110 4.65 16.84 -20.52
C TYR A 110 3.70 18.04 -20.43
N LYS A 111 4.16 19.23 -20.03
CA LYS A 111 3.36 20.45 -19.88
C LYS A 111 2.47 20.73 -21.09
N GLY A 112 3.01 20.63 -22.31
CA GLY A 112 2.25 20.89 -23.53
C GLY A 112 1.04 19.99 -23.72
N LYS A 113 1.17 18.71 -23.37
CA LYS A 113 0.06 17.75 -23.39
C LYS A 113 -0.93 18.03 -22.26
N MET A 114 -0.44 18.27 -21.03
CA MET A 114 -1.30 18.55 -19.87
C MET A 114 -2.15 19.81 -20.04
N LEU A 115 -1.62 20.86 -20.66
CA LEU A 115 -2.39 22.10 -20.91
C LEU A 115 -3.53 21.93 -21.93
N GLN A 116 -3.47 20.87 -22.76
CA GLN A 116 -4.57 20.48 -23.65
C GLN A 116 -5.69 19.69 -22.94
N HIS A 117 -5.43 19.25 -21.69
CA HIS A 117 -6.34 18.48 -20.86
C HIS A 117 -6.61 19.20 -19.52
N PRO A 118 -7.30 20.37 -19.54
CA PRO A 118 -7.56 21.17 -18.33
C PRO A 118 -8.41 20.47 -17.28
N GLU A 119 -9.09 19.40 -17.65
CA GLU A 119 -9.86 18.54 -16.75
C GLU A 119 -8.96 17.65 -15.84
N ILE A 120 -7.67 17.51 -16.17
CA ILE A 120 -6.72 16.72 -15.40
C ILE A 120 -5.89 17.64 -14.51
N HIS A 121 -5.92 17.41 -13.22
CA HIS A 121 -5.17 18.21 -12.25
C HIS A 121 -3.69 17.80 -12.22
N ALA A 122 -2.80 18.72 -12.53
CA ALA A 122 -1.36 18.48 -12.42
C ALA A 122 -0.83 18.88 -11.05
N GLY A 123 0.08 18.06 -10.51
CA GLY A 123 0.77 18.33 -9.25
C GLY A 123 2.27 18.06 -9.30
N LEU A 124 2.97 18.57 -8.30
CA LEU A 124 4.39 18.25 -8.06
C LEU A 124 4.55 17.46 -6.77
N ARG A 125 5.32 16.38 -6.80
CA ARG A 125 5.76 15.73 -5.57
C ARG A 125 6.92 16.52 -4.99
N ILE A 126 6.75 17.01 -3.77
CA ILE A 126 7.79 17.68 -2.98
C ILE A 126 8.45 16.69 -2.03
N ASN A 127 9.74 16.92 -1.74
CA ASN A 127 10.47 16.18 -0.72
C ASN A 127 10.80 17.14 0.45
N PRO A 128 10.15 16.96 1.61
CA PRO A 128 10.41 17.84 2.76
C PRO A 128 11.79 17.61 3.41
N GLY A 129 12.52 16.56 3.02
CA GLY A 129 13.79 16.18 3.63
C GLY A 129 13.64 15.80 5.11
N TYR A 130 12.48 15.29 5.48
CA TYR A 130 12.16 14.82 6.82
C TYR A 130 11.27 13.58 6.76
N SER A 131 11.65 12.55 7.49
CA SER A 131 10.90 11.31 7.69
C SER A 131 11.37 10.64 8.98
N GLU A 132 10.48 9.96 9.67
CA GLU A 132 10.79 9.17 10.87
C GLU A 132 10.83 7.66 10.59
N ILE A 133 10.99 7.29 9.32
CA ILE A 133 11.19 5.90 8.91
C ILE A 133 12.65 5.54 9.17
N GLU A 134 12.88 4.55 10.03
CA GLU A 134 14.22 4.10 10.41
C GLU A 134 14.91 3.28 9.32
N THR A 135 14.13 2.56 8.52
CA THR A 135 14.64 1.65 7.48
C THR A 135 14.80 2.39 6.15
N ASP A 136 16.03 2.59 5.71
CA ASP A 136 16.40 3.39 4.53
C ASP A 136 15.66 3.00 3.25
N ILE A 137 15.41 1.71 3.01
CA ILE A 137 14.71 1.23 1.82
C ILE A 137 13.26 1.76 1.73
N TYR A 138 12.65 2.12 2.86
CA TYR A 138 11.31 2.69 2.92
C TYR A 138 11.29 4.19 3.17
N ASN A 139 12.45 4.80 3.44
CA ASN A 139 12.54 6.23 3.73
C ASN A 139 12.76 7.06 2.44
N PRO A 140 11.73 7.76 1.94
CA PRO A 140 11.84 8.53 0.71
C PRO A 140 12.54 9.90 0.90
N ALA A 141 12.93 10.25 2.12
CA ALA A 141 13.59 11.52 2.45
C ALA A 141 15.10 11.38 2.73
N VAL A 142 15.68 10.20 2.53
CA VAL A 142 17.14 10.00 2.67
C VAL A 142 17.92 10.83 1.63
N PRO A 143 19.15 11.24 1.93
CA PRO A 143 20.04 11.88 0.95
C PRO A 143 20.17 11.02 -0.31
N GLY A 144 20.03 11.64 -1.48
CA GLY A 144 20.07 10.92 -2.77
C GLY A 144 18.76 10.22 -3.17
N SER A 145 17.67 10.38 -2.41
CA SER A 145 16.37 9.88 -2.81
C SER A 145 15.95 10.42 -4.17
N ARG A 146 15.45 9.53 -5.05
CA ARG A 146 14.90 9.90 -6.35
C ARG A 146 13.45 10.40 -6.28
N LEU A 147 12.85 10.50 -5.09
CA LEU A 147 11.42 10.72 -4.90
C LEU A 147 11.12 12.14 -4.41
N GLY A 148 10.54 12.94 -5.30
CA GLY A 148 10.10 14.30 -5.01
C GLY A 148 11.19 15.35 -5.15
N ILE A 149 10.77 16.61 -5.25
CA ILE A 149 11.61 17.79 -5.51
C ILE A 149 11.94 18.43 -4.17
N PRO A 150 13.21 18.55 -3.78
CA PRO A 150 13.61 19.28 -2.58
C PRO A 150 13.38 20.79 -2.77
N LEU A 151 13.25 21.51 -1.65
CA LEU A 151 12.88 22.93 -1.64
C LEU A 151 13.77 23.81 -2.53
N GLU A 152 15.08 23.59 -2.48
CA GLU A 152 16.08 24.36 -3.20
C GLU A 152 16.02 24.23 -4.73
N GLN A 153 15.28 23.22 -5.23
CA GLN A 153 15.05 23.00 -6.66
C GLN A 153 13.68 23.51 -7.12
N LEU A 154 12.83 23.98 -6.19
CA LEU A 154 11.51 24.49 -6.51
C LEU A 154 11.56 26.00 -6.78
N PRO A 155 10.76 26.51 -7.74
CA PRO A 155 10.57 27.94 -7.91
C PRO A 155 9.76 28.53 -6.74
N ALA A 156 9.88 29.83 -6.53
CA ALA A 156 9.12 30.56 -5.49
C ALA A 156 7.59 30.55 -5.73
N THR A 157 7.15 30.30 -6.96
CA THR A 157 5.75 30.18 -7.34
C THR A 157 5.50 28.87 -8.05
N LEU A 158 4.29 28.33 -7.90
CA LEU A 158 3.90 27.13 -8.65
C LEU A 158 4.01 27.38 -10.17
N PRO A 159 4.63 26.47 -10.94
CA PRO A 159 4.65 26.58 -12.39
C PRO A 159 3.23 26.67 -12.96
N GLU A 160 3.07 27.42 -14.05
CA GLU A 160 1.80 27.49 -14.77
C GLU A 160 1.28 26.10 -15.11
N GLY A 161 0.00 25.83 -14.80
CA GLY A 161 -0.68 24.54 -14.98
C GLY A 161 -0.54 23.59 -13.80
N ILE A 162 0.36 23.83 -12.84
CA ILE A 162 0.42 23.07 -11.60
C ILE A 162 -0.62 23.60 -10.62
N SER A 163 -1.51 22.75 -10.16
CA SER A 163 -2.60 23.09 -9.24
C SER A 163 -2.44 22.48 -7.83
N GLY A 164 -1.49 21.57 -7.63
CA GLY A 164 -1.34 20.93 -6.33
C GLY A 164 0.03 20.38 -6.00
N LEU A 165 0.15 19.96 -4.76
CA LEU A 165 1.37 19.37 -4.21
C LEU A 165 1.08 17.99 -3.63
N HIS A 166 2.09 17.15 -3.64
CA HIS A 166 2.07 15.82 -3.06
C HIS A 166 3.36 15.58 -2.28
N PHE A 167 3.25 14.95 -1.13
CA PHE A 167 4.39 14.33 -0.45
C PHE A 167 4.02 12.95 0.06
N HIS A 168 5.01 12.07 0.24
CA HIS A 168 4.82 10.77 0.85
C HIS A 168 6.12 10.40 1.57
N VAL A 169 6.12 10.50 2.91
CA VAL A 169 7.30 10.37 3.78
C VAL A 169 6.99 9.57 5.06
N MET A 170 5.89 8.82 5.06
CA MET A 170 5.46 7.97 6.16
C MET A 170 5.34 6.52 5.70
N CYS A 171 5.56 5.57 6.63
CA CYS A 171 5.33 4.14 6.45
C CYS A 171 4.89 3.55 7.79
N GLU A 172 3.70 2.96 7.85
CA GLU A 172 3.10 2.33 9.04
C GLU A 172 3.10 3.20 10.31
N GLN A 173 2.94 4.51 10.14
CA GLN A 173 3.06 5.48 11.22
C GLN A 173 1.71 6.07 11.63
N ASP A 174 1.71 6.71 12.80
CA ASP A 174 0.53 7.31 13.39
C ASP A 174 0.34 8.80 13.05
N SER A 175 -0.73 9.39 13.55
CA SER A 175 -1.07 10.79 13.32
C SER A 175 -0.16 11.79 14.02
N TYR A 176 0.58 11.38 15.06
CA TYR A 176 1.56 12.24 15.72
C TYR A 176 2.81 12.43 14.86
N VAL A 177 3.19 11.40 14.09
CA VAL A 177 4.25 11.55 13.08
C VAL A 177 3.78 12.51 11.97
N LEU A 178 2.54 12.37 11.49
CA LEU A 178 2.00 13.31 10.50
C LEU A 178 2.02 14.76 11.03
N GLU A 179 1.69 14.98 12.30
CA GLU A 179 1.77 16.31 12.91
C GLU A 179 3.17 16.92 12.80
N ARG A 180 4.22 16.13 13.08
CA ARG A 180 5.60 16.59 12.97
C ARG A 180 6.03 16.82 11.51
N VAL A 181 5.61 15.92 10.60
CA VAL A 181 5.83 16.10 9.16
C VAL A 181 5.18 17.39 8.66
N LEU A 182 3.94 17.67 9.05
CA LEU A 182 3.21 18.87 8.64
C LEU A 182 3.91 20.14 9.12
N LYS A 183 4.48 20.18 10.33
CA LYS A 183 5.27 21.32 10.82
C LYS A 183 6.44 21.63 9.88
N VAL A 184 7.17 20.58 9.46
CA VAL A 184 8.29 20.76 8.49
C VAL A 184 7.79 21.19 7.11
N VAL A 185 6.68 20.61 6.65
CA VAL A 185 6.07 20.96 5.35
C VAL A 185 5.58 22.42 5.37
N GLU A 186 4.94 22.88 6.44
CA GLU A 186 4.49 24.28 6.58
C GLU A 186 5.68 25.22 6.67
N GLU A 187 6.71 24.89 7.45
CA GLU A 187 7.92 25.72 7.56
C GLU A 187 8.59 25.96 6.21
N LYS A 188 8.73 24.90 5.42
CA LYS A 188 9.48 24.96 4.14
C LYS A 188 8.61 25.41 2.96
N PHE A 189 7.35 24.96 2.88
CA PHE A 189 6.54 25.06 1.67
C PHE A 189 5.26 25.89 1.83
N SER A 190 5.06 26.63 2.96
CA SER A 190 3.83 27.41 3.18
C SER A 190 3.50 28.39 2.06
N HIS A 191 4.53 28.98 1.42
CA HIS A 191 4.35 29.88 0.29
C HIS A 191 3.77 29.20 -0.95
N LEU A 192 4.09 27.91 -1.19
CA LEU A 192 3.53 27.10 -2.27
C LEU A 192 2.16 26.53 -1.88
N LEU A 193 1.98 26.12 -0.61
CA LEU A 193 0.68 25.65 -0.10
C LEU A 193 -0.43 26.70 -0.27
N LYS A 194 -0.11 27.98 -0.07
CA LYS A 194 -1.06 29.10 -0.27
C LYS A 194 -1.47 29.30 -1.73
N GLN A 195 -0.71 28.77 -2.68
CA GLN A 195 -0.98 28.85 -4.12
C GLN A 195 -1.67 27.58 -4.63
N ALA A 196 -1.55 26.47 -3.91
CA ALA A 196 -2.09 25.18 -4.31
C ALA A 196 -3.61 25.10 -4.07
N GLN A 197 -4.30 24.34 -4.90
CA GLN A 197 -5.70 23.99 -4.75
C GLN A 197 -5.89 22.68 -3.99
N TRP A 198 -4.88 21.81 -3.99
CA TRP A 198 -4.91 20.53 -3.28
C TRP A 198 -3.53 20.15 -2.76
N LEU A 199 -3.55 19.41 -1.65
CA LEU A 199 -2.38 18.78 -1.06
C LEU A 199 -2.67 17.29 -0.82
N ASN A 200 -1.89 16.44 -1.46
CA ASN A 200 -1.87 15.01 -1.19
C ASN A 200 -0.74 14.70 -0.21
N MET A 201 -1.09 14.21 0.96
CA MET A 201 -0.14 13.89 2.03
C MET A 201 0.39 12.45 1.95
N GLY A 202 0.07 11.73 0.87
CA GLY A 202 0.53 10.38 0.62
C GLY A 202 -0.08 9.33 1.53
N GLY A 203 0.57 8.17 1.55
CA GLY A 203 0.21 7.02 2.38
C GLY A 203 1.09 6.86 3.62
N GLY A 204 1.10 5.65 4.16
CA GLY A 204 1.83 5.31 5.39
C GLY A 204 1.06 5.61 6.68
N HIS A 205 -0.18 6.09 6.55
CA HIS A 205 -1.11 6.32 7.66
C HIS A 205 -1.78 5.01 8.07
N HIS A 206 -1.37 4.46 9.20
CA HIS A 206 -1.86 3.15 9.67
C HIS A 206 -3.17 3.26 10.46
N ILE A 207 -4.17 3.91 9.86
CA ILE A 207 -5.43 4.37 10.49
C ILE A 207 -6.19 3.23 11.20
N THR A 208 -6.10 2.01 10.70
CA THR A 208 -6.85 0.84 11.18
C THR A 208 -6.09 0.00 12.20
N ARG A 209 -4.86 0.37 12.53
CA ARG A 209 -4.10 -0.28 13.60
C ARG A 209 -4.74 0.01 14.97
N ALA A 210 -4.79 -1.00 15.84
CA ALA A 210 -5.53 -0.93 17.10
C ALA A 210 -5.11 0.20 18.06
N ASP A 211 -3.83 0.59 18.03
CA ASP A 211 -3.27 1.67 18.86
C ASP A 211 -3.36 3.06 18.21
N TYR A 212 -3.80 3.14 16.94
CA TYR A 212 -3.97 4.41 16.23
C TYR A 212 -5.06 5.28 16.88
N LYS A 213 -4.90 6.59 16.78
CA LYS A 213 -5.84 7.57 17.35
C LYS A 213 -6.55 8.36 16.25
N PRO A 214 -7.66 7.85 15.67
CA PRO A 214 -8.37 8.52 14.59
C PRO A 214 -8.87 9.92 14.95
N GLU A 215 -9.24 10.14 16.22
CA GLU A 215 -9.71 11.44 16.72
C GLU A 215 -8.60 12.49 16.67
N HIS A 216 -7.34 12.10 16.96
CA HIS A 216 -6.19 13.00 16.83
C HIS A 216 -5.96 13.36 15.36
N LEU A 217 -6.02 12.38 14.45
CA LEU A 217 -5.91 12.64 13.00
C LEU A 217 -6.98 13.63 12.53
N ILE A 218 -8.24 13.42 12.93
CA ILE A 218 -9.35 14.29 12.56
C ILE A 218 -9.13 15.71 13.08
N ALA A 219 -8.72 15.87 14.33
CA ALA A 219 -8.44 17.18 14.92
C ALA A 219 -7.27 17.89 14.21
N LEU A 220 -6.19 17.19 13.97
CA LEU A 220 -5.00 17.68 13.26
C LEU A 220 -5.36 18.19 11.85
N LEU A 221 -6.12 17.40 11.09
CA LEU A 221 -6.50 17.77 9.72
C LEU A 221 -7.50 18.91 9.68
N LYS A 222 -8.42 19.02 10.63
CA LYS A 222 -9.31 20.17 10.77
C LYS A 222 -8.53 21.45 11.09
N ASP A 223 -7.58 21.38 12.00
CA ASP A 223 -6.72 22.50 12.35
C ASP A 223 -5.86 22.93 11.14
N PHE A 224 -5.23 21.99 10.44
CA PHE A 224 -4.49 22.28 9.22
C PHE A 224 -5.37 22.96 8.15
N LYS A 225 -6.58 22.44 7.90
CA LYS A 225 -7.54 23.06 6.96
C LYS A 225 -7.96 24.45 7.38
N SER A 226 -8.03 24.75 8.67
CA SER A 226 -8.39 26.11 9.12
C SER A 226 -7.33 27.15 8.71
N ARG A 227 -6.07 26.74 8.63
CA ARG A 227 -4.96 27.58 8.14
C ARG A 227 -4.90 27.66 6.60
N TYR A 228 -5.42 26.64 5.90
CA TYR A 228 -5.44 26.54 4.44
C TYR A 228 -6.87 26.22 3.94
N PRO A 229 -7.86 27.12 4.08
CA PRO A 229 -9.28 26.80 3.86
C PRO A 229 -9.62 26.44 2.41
N ASN A 230 -8.82 26.89 1.45
CA ASN A 230 -9.02 26.60 0.03
C ASN A 230 -8.34 25.31 -0.44
N LEU A 231 -7.57 24.66 0.45
CA LEU A 231 -6.77 23.51 0.09
C LEU A 231 -7.58 22.19 0.29
N LYS A 232 -7.77 21.46 -0.78
CA LYS A 232 -8.33 20.11 -0.72
C LYS A 232 -7.25 19.16 -0.19
N ILE A 233 -7.52 18.44 0.90
CA ILE A 233 -6.58 17.49 1.51
C ILE A 233 -6.90 16.08 1.06
N ILE A 234 -5.86 15.31 0.74
CA ILE A 234 -5.96 13.92 0.27
C ILE A 234 -4.98 13.06 1.06
N LEU A 235 -5.42 11.88 1.49
CA LEU A 235 -4.58 10.81 2.04
C LEU A 235 -4.66 9.57 1.15
N GLU A 236 -3.57 8.78 1.10
CA GLU A 236 -3.45 7.58 0.25
C GLU A 236 -3.06 6.32 1.04
N PRO A 237 -3.80 5.92 2.10
CA PRO A 237 -3.54 4.66 2.76
C PRO A 237 -3.73 3.49 1.78
N GLY A 238 -2.81 2.54 1.76
CA GLY A 238 -2.93 1.29 1.02
C GLY A 238 -3.13 0.14 2.00
N GLU A 239 -2.07 -0.25 2.67
CA GLU A 239 -2.02 -1.31 3.65
C GLU A 239 -3.11 -1.22 4.72
N ALA A 240 -3.33 -0.04 5.30
CA ALA A 240 -4.36 0.17 6.31
C ALA A 240 -5.79 -0.19 5.84
N VAL A 241 -6.06 -0.21 4.53
CA VAL A 241 -7.34 -0.70 4.00
C VAL A 241 -7.47 -2.20 4.20
N GLY A 242 -6.40 -2.94 3.85
CA GLY A 242 -6.34 -4.40 3.93
C GLY A 242 -5.87 -4.95 5.28
N TRP A 243 -5.49 -4.11 6.22
CA TRP A 243 -4.89 -4.52 7.49
C TRP A 243 -5.77 -5.49 8.27
N ARG A 244 -5.26 -6.70 8.52
CA ARG A 244 -5.94 -7.79 9.23
C ARG A 244 -7.32 -8.16 8.67
N THR A 245 -7.50 -8.02 7.35
CA THR A 245 -8.78 -8.32 6.70
C THR A 245 -8.79 -9.65 5.97
N GLY A 246 -7.79 -10.50 6.17
CA GLY A 246 -7.78 -11.83 5.57
C GLY A 246 -6.44 -12.52 5.66
N PHE A 247 -6.27 -13.61 4.93
CA PHE A 247 -5.15 -14.53 5.05
C PHE A 247 -4.79 -15.17 3.71
N LEU A 248 -3.60 -15.76 3.63
CA LEU A 248 -3.20 -16.66 2.56
C LEU A 248 -3.41 -18.10 3.03
N LEU A 249 -4.32 -18.80 2.37
CA LEU A 249 -4.59 -20.22 2.61
C LEU A 249 -3.62 -21.07 1.79
N ALA A 250 -2.93 -21.98 2.45
CA ALA A 250 -2.03 -22.96 1.88
C ALA A 250 -2.43 -24.40 2.26
N THR A 251 -1.92 -25.37 1.53
CA THR A 251 -2.07 -26.80 1.83
C THR A 251 -0.69 -27.45 1.96
N VAL A 252 -0.51 -28.29 2.96
CA VAL A 252 0.67 -29.15 3.09
C VAL A 252 0.65 -30.19 1.97
N LEU A 253 1.67 -30.18 1.12
CA LEU A 253 1.85 -31.15 0.02
C LEU A 253 2.62 -32.38 0.47
N ASP A 254 3.64 -32.17 1.32
CA ASP A 254 4.52 -33.23 1.81
C ASP A 254 5.20 -32.77 3.12
N VAL A 255 5.74 -33.74 3.86
CA VAL A 255 6.59 -33.50 5.03
C VAL A 255 7.88 -34.28 4.85
N VAL A 256 8.99 -33.54 4.78
CA VAL A 256 10.34 -34.12 4.64
C VAL A 256 11.16 -33.89 5.89
N GLU A 257 12.06 -34.81 6.20
CA GLU A 257 12.98 -34.66 7.33
C GLU A 257 14.43 -34.75 6.85
N SER A 258 15.26 -33.80 7.25
CA SER A 258 16.68 -33.78 6.96
C SER A 258 17.44 -33.12 8.11
N GLY A 259 18.50 -33.78 8.58
CA GLY A 259 19.30 -33.24 9.69
C GLY A 259 18.51 -33.00 10.99
N GLY A 260 17.48 -33.78 11.24
CA GLY A 260 16.61 -33.63 12.41
C GLY A 260 15.59 -32.47 12.32
N ILE A 261 15.47 -31.83 11.15
CA ILE A 261 14.50 -30.78 10.90
C ILE A 261 13.38 -31.32 10.02
N LYS A 262 12.15 -31.30 10.52
CA LYS A 262 10.94 -31.60 9.72
C LYS A 262 10.51 -30.33 8.99
N THR A 263 10.35 -30.41 7.67
CA THR A 263 9.85 -29.31 6.83
C THR A 263 8.52 -29.71 6.19
N ALA A 264 7.48 -28.92 6.44
CA ALA A 264 6.21 -29.03 5.72
C ALA A 264 6.33 -28.25 4.41
N ILE A 265 6.26 -28.97 3.29
CA ILE A 265 6.26 -28.38 1.94
C ILE A 265 4.82 -27.96 1.61
N LEU A 266 4.65 -26.67 1.29
CA LEU A 266 3.34 -26.08 1.04
C LEU A 266 3.12 -25.83 -0.46
N ASP A 267 1.87 -25.69 -0.88
CA ASP A 267 1.49 -25.30 -2.25
C ASP A 267 1.63 -23.78 -2.50
N VAL A 268 2.15 -23.03 -1.53
CA VAL A 268 2.61 -21.65 -1.66
C VAL A 268 4.14 -21.58 -1.73
N SER A 269 4.66 -20.39 -2.04
CA SER A 269 6.09 -20.10 -2.05
C SER A 269 6.34 -18.80 -1.31
N PHE A 270 7.33 -18.78 -0.43
CA PHE A 270 7.75 -17.54 0.24
C PHE A 270 8.39 -16.57 -0.74
N SER A 271 9.20 -17.06 -1.69
CA SER A 271 9.86 -16.21 -2.68
C SER A 271 8.92 -15.69 -3.78
N ALA A 272 7.81 -16.39 -4.07
CA ALA A 272 6.87 -15.99 -5.12
C ALA A 272 5.57 -15.38 -4.58
N HIS A 273 4.99 -15.94 -3.53
CA HIS A 273 3.69 -15.51 -3.02
C HIS A 273 3.75 -14.61 -1.78
N MET A 274 4.89 -14.63 -1.07
CA MET A 274 5.14 -13.84 0.14
C MET A 274 6.55 -13.22 0.12
N PRO A 275 6.99 -12.59 -1.01
CA PRO A 275 8.38 -12.10 -1.11
C PRO A 275 8.71 -11.01 -0.09
N ASP A 276 7.73 -10.26 0.38
CA ASP A 276 7.86 -9.26 1.45
C ASP A 276 8.37 -9.88 2.76
N THR A 277 8.02 -11.13 3.07
CA THR A 277 8.54 -11.84 4.25
C THR A 277 10.06 -12.08 4.20
N LEU A 278 10.64 -12.11 2.99
CA LEU A 278 12.08 -12.30 2.76
C LEU A 278 12.81 -10.98 2.53
N GLU A 279 12.17 -9.99 1.90
CA GLU A 279 12.78 -8.70 1.58
C GLU A 279 12.97 -7.82 2.82
N MET A 280 11.98 -7.81 3.71
CA MET A 280 12.03 -7.22 5.05
C MET A 280 11.66 -8.31 6.04
N PRO A 281 12.63 -9.13 6.48
CA PRO A 281 12.36 -10.37 7.17
C PRO A 281 11.43 -10.21 8.37
N TYR A 282 10.24 -10.78 8.27
CA TYR A 282 9.30 -10.94 9.37
C TYR A 282 8.68 -12.32 9.34
N LYS A 283 8.38 -12.88 10.51
CA LYS A 283 7.77 -14.20 10.65
C LYS A 283 6.25 -14.05 10.52
N PRO A 284 5.64 -14.57 9.43
CA PRO A 284 4.19 -14.57 9.29
C PRO A 284 3.51 -15.30 10.45
N VAL A 285 2.41 -14.77 10.93
CA VAL A 285 1.58 -15.48 11.92
C VAL A 285 0.81 -16.59 11.20
N ILE A 286 0.78 -17.77 11.80
CA ILE A 286 -0.02 -18.90 11.32
C ILE A 286 -1.12 -19.19 12.35
N THR A 287 -2.36 -19.18 11.90
CA THR A 287 -3.52 -19.50 12.77
C THR A 287 -3.37 -20.86 13.43
N GLY A 288 -3.41 -20.90 14.76
CA GLY A 288 -3.30 -22.14 15.55
C GLY A 288 -1.90 -22.74 15.66
N ALA A 289 -0.88 -22.08 15.13
CA ALA A 289 0.52 -22.42 15.39
C ALA A 289 1.11 -21.53 16.49
N GLY A 290 2.19 -22.00 17.08
CA GLY A 290 2.95 -21.29 18.10
C GLY A 290 4.43 -21.16 17.74
N GLU A 291 5.18 -20.56 18.66
CA GLU A 291 6.64 -20.51 18.58
C GLU A 291 7.23 -21.93 18.62
N PRO A 292 8.48 -22.14 18.16
CA PRO A 292 9.03 -23.49 17.92
C PRO A 292 8.93 -24.49 19.06
N ASP A 293 8.86 -24.04 20.31
CA ASP A 293 8.86 -24.89 21.49
C ASP A 293 7.53 -24.79 22.32
N GLU A 294 6.51 -24.14 21.75
CA GLU A 294 5.22 -23.94 22.40
C GLU A 294 4.33 -25.18 22.35
N PHE A 295 4.37 -25.91 21.24
CA PHE A 295 3.60 -27.13 21.00
C PHE A 295 4.51 -28.32 20.69
N PRO A 296 4.00 -29.59 20.79
CA PRO A 296 4.81 -30.80 20.66
C PRO A 296 5.43 -31.03 19.26
N PHE A 297 4.79 -30.54 18.20
CA PHE A 297 5.21 -30.87 16.83
C PHE A 297 5.79 -29.66 16.13
N LYS A 298 7.10 -29.69 15.89
CA LYS A 298 7.87 -28.60 15.28
C LYS A 298 8.08 -28.83 13.79
N TYR A 299 7.83 -27.81 12.99
CA TYR A 299 8.04 -27.81 11.55
C TYR A 299 8.62 -26.49 11.05
N ARG A 300 9.50 -26.60 10.06
CA ARG A 300 9.85 -25.50 9.16
C ARG A 300 8.80 -25.38 8.06
N MET A 301 8.38 -24.19 7.71
CA MET A 301 7.49 -23.95 6.58
C MET A 301 8.30 -23.78 5.31
N GLY A 302 8.18 -24.69 4.35
CA GLY A 302 8.86 -24.69 3.06
C GLY A 302 7.91 -24.39 1.91
N GLY A 303 8.38 -23.66 0.91
CA GLY A 303 7.64 -23.36 -0.31
C GLY A 303 7.80 -24.43 -1.39
N SER A 304 7.06 -24.25 -2.49
CA SER A 304 6.97 -25.19 -3.61
C SER A 304 8.00 -24.94 -4.73
N THR A 305 8.82 -23.90 -4.64
CA THR A 305 9.82 -23.61 -5.68
C THR A 305 11.14 -24.39 -5.49
N CYS A 306 11.96 -24.45 -6.53
CA CYS A 306 13.28 -25.09 -6.47
C CYS A 306 14.36 -24.19 -5.84
N LEU A 307 14.04 -23.01 -5.33
CA LEU A 307 14.97 -22.16 -4.61
C LEU A 307 15.26 -22.77 -3.24
N ALA A 308 16.53 -23.04 -2.94
CA ALA A 308 16.92 -23.61 -1.65
C ALA A 308 16.48 -22.77 -0.44
N GLY A 309 16.40 -21.45 -0.59
CA GLY A 309 15.94 -20.50 0.42
C GLY A 309 14.42 -20.25 0.43
N ASP A 310 13.64 -21.03 -0.30
CA ASP A 310 12.16 -20.87 -0.32
C ASP A 310 11.52 -21.47 0.92
N PHE A 311 11.85 -20.93 2.07
CA PHE A 311 11.27 -21.28 3.36
C PHE A 311 11.31 -20.07 4.30
N TYR A 312 10.45 -20.08 5.33
CA TYR A 312 10.49 -19.08 6.38
C TYR A 312 10.02 -19.62 7.73
N GLY A 313 10.91 -19.49 8.71
CA GLY A 313 10.61 -19.72 10.12
C GLY A 313 10.33 -21.18 10.49
N ASP A 314 10.53 -21.46 11.77
CA ASP A 314 10.11 -22.69 12.42
C ASP A 314 8.91 -22.37 13.31
N TYR A 315 7.91 -23.25 13.27
CA TYR A 315 6.67 -23.12 14.03
C TYR A 315 6.40 -24.43 14.77
N SER A 316 5.57 -24.40 15.78
CA SER A 316 5.07 -25.60 16.42
C SER A 316 3.55 -25.71 16.32
N PHE A 317 3.04 -26.94 16.33
CA PHE A 317 1.63 -27.24 16.18
C PHE A 317 1.18 -28.20 17.29
N PRO A 318 -0.11 -28.13 17.73
CA PRO A 318 -0.66 -29.04 18.72
C PRO A 318 -0.87 -30.46 18.20
N HIS A 319 -0.82 -30.68 16.88
CA HIS A 319 -0.96 -31.97 16.21
C HIS A 319 0.09 -32.14 15.12
N GLU A 320 0.33 -33.37 14.74
CA GLU A 320 1.26 -33.68 13.65
C GLU A 320 0.68 -33.26 12.30
N LEU A 321 1.50 -32.51 11.51
CA LEU A 321 1.13 -32.10 10.16
C LEU A 321 1.30 -33.26 9.18
N LYS A 322 0.33 -33.36 8.24
CA LYS A 322 0.33 -34.34 7.15
C LYS A 322 -0.14 -33.73 5.84
N PRO A 323 0.18 -34.35 4.70
CA PRO A 323 -0.35 -33.93 3.41
C PRO A 323 -1.88 -33.77 3.43
N GLY A 324 -2.36 -32.65 2.91
CA GLY A 324 -3.76 -32.24 2.92
C GLY A 324 -4.16 -31.29 4.06
N ASP A 325 -3.33 -31.12 5.09
CA ASP A 325 -3.61 -30.15 6.16
C ASP A 325 -3.55 -28.72 5.64
N ARG A 326 -4.42 -27.86 6.18
CA ARG A 326 -4.56 -26.46 5.76
C ARG A 326 -3.78 -25.56 6.71
N ILE A 327 -3.05 -24.62 6.13
CA ILE A 327 -2.27 -23.60 6.82
C ILE A 327 -2.80 -22.23 6.43
N GLU A 328 -3.08 -21.37 7.40
CA GLU A 328 -3.58 -20.02 7.20
C GLU A 328 -2.52 -19.02 7.68
N PHE A 329 -1.86 -18.34 6.74
CA PHE A 329 -0.96 -17.23 7.04
C PHE A 329 -1.78 -15.96 7.19
N GLU A 330 -1.80 -15.39 8.38
CA GLU A 330 -2.61 -14.20 8.71
C GLU A 330 -2.08 -12.95 8.00
N ASP A 331 -2.98 -12.00 7.76
CA ASP A 331 -2.67 -10.63 7.29
C ASP A 331 -1.94 -10.55 5.94
N MET A 332 -2.32 -11.38 4.97
CA MET A 332 -1.67 -11.51 3.65
C MET A 332 -2.42 -10.78 2.51
N ILE A 333 -3.38 -9.88 2.82
CA ILE A 333 -4.29 -9.29 1.81
C ILE A 333 -3.78 -7.94 1.26
N HIS A 334 -2.69 -7.40 1.76
CA HIS A 334 -2.11 -6.14 1.32
C HIS A 334 -0.82 -6.35 0.51
N TYR A 335 0.33 -5.82 0.92
CA TYR A 335 1.59 -5.88 0.16
C TYR A 335 1.95 -7.29 -0.31
N THR A 336 1.74 -8.31 0.50
CA THR A 336 2.01 -9.71 0.17
C THR A 336 1.31 -10.13 -1.12
N MET A 337 0.01 -9.86 -1.23
CA MET A 337 -0.75 -10.16 -2.44
C MET A 337 -0.24 -9.33 -3.64
N VAL A 338 0.01 -8.03 -3.44
CA VAL A 338 0.42 -7.12 -4.52
C VAL A 338 1.80 -7.46 -5.08
N LYS A 339 2.72 -7.93 -4.23
CA LYS A 339 4.10 -8.30 -4.60
C LYS A 339 4.25 -9.71 -5.16
N THR A 340 3.17 -10.50 -5.21
CA THR A 340 3.19 -11.86 -5.76
C THR A 340 3.80 -11.88 -7.17
N THR A 341 4.68 -12.84 -7.41
CA THR A 341 5.37 -13.08 -8.68
C THR A 341 5.04 -14.48 -9.22
N LEU A 342 5.54 -14.77 -10.43
CA LEU A 342 5.45 -16.08 -11.06
C LEU A 342 6.82 -16.79 -11.11
N PHE A 343 7.68 -16.51 -10.14
CA PHE A 343 8.99 -17.17 -10.08
C PHE A 343 8.83 -18.69 -10.12
N ASN A 344 9.69 -19.36 -10.85
CA ASN A 344 9.66 -20.82 -11.10
C ASN A 344 8.38 -21.33 -11.77
N GLY A 345 7.54 -20.43 -12.32
CA GLY A 345 6.27 -20.79 -12.95
C GLY A 345 5.19 -21.28 -11.99
N VAL A 346 5.32 -20.97 -10.68
CA VAL A 346 4.30 -21.34 -9.70
C VAL A 346 2.96 -20.66 -10.03
N ARG A 347 1.87 -21.33 -9.70
CA ARG A 347 0.52 -20.83 -9.96
C ARG A 347 0.23 -19.65 -9.04
N HIS A 348 -0.29 -18.57 -9.61
CA HIS A 348 -0.84 -17.48 -8.79
C HIS A 348 -1.93 -18.02 -7.83
N PRO A 349 -1.92 -17.66 -6.56
CA PRO A 349 -2.99 -18.03 -5.63
C PRO A 349 -4.37 -17.58 -6.14
N HIS A 350 -5.38 -18.39 -5.88
CA HIS A 350 -6.75 -17.98 -6.11
C HIS A 350 -7.12 -16.76 -5.26
N ILE A 351 -8.20 -16.11 -5.62
CA ILE A 351 -8.77 -14.98 -4.88
C ILE A 351 -10.14 -15.42 -4.39
N GLY A 352 -10.34 -15.39 -3.07
CA GLY A 352 -11.55 -15.86 -2.43
C GLY A 352 -12.05 -14.92 -1.33
N LYS A 353 -13.22 -15.24 -0.76
CA LYS A 353 -13.83 -14.49 0.33
C LYS A 353 -14.57 -15.39 1.30
N ILE A 354 -14.75 -14.91 2.52
CA ILE A 354 -15.64 -15.45 3.56
C ILE A 354 -16.37 -14.33 4.26
#